data_46eb76e62495ed75e7ace2950efbad1a
#
_entry.id   46eb76e62495ed75e7ace2950efbad1a
#
_cell.length_a   1.000
_cell.length_b   1.000
_cell.length_c   1.000
_cell.angle_alpha   90.00
_cell.angle_beta   90.00
_cell.angle_gamma   90.00
#
_symmetry.space_group_name_H-M   'P 1'
#
loop_
_entity.id
_entity.type
_entity.pdbx_description
1 polymer ?
#
loop_
_entity_poly.entity_id
_entity_poly.type
_entity_poly.pdbx_seq_one_letter_code
_entity_poly.pdbx_strand_id
1 'polypeptide(L)'
;SKAGVLGSLGAAYLSPEQIEAAAGAIRERTDRPFAINLFASVPEQPFDGDASRMLDLLARYHAQLGLPAPVAPGPQPDPLPGQIEAVLRLRPAVFSFTFGRMPADALARCRELGILTVGTATTVREAVALEQDGVDAVVAQGAEAGGHRGTFLDDFEHSLIGTMALVPQVADAVSIPVIAS
;
A
#
# COMPACT_ATOMS: atom_id res chain seq x y z
N SER A 1 9.13 -9.33 15.33
CA SER A 1 10.43 -9.84 14.87
C SER A 1 11.36 -10.18 16.06
N LYS A 2 12.15 -11.24 15.93
CA LYS A 2 13.14 -11.63 16.96
C LYS A 2 14.23 -10.56 17.15
N ALA A 3 14.46 -9.72 16.13
CA ALA A 3 15.45 -8.65 16.16
C ALA A 3 14.96 -7.35 16.84
N GLY A 4 13.77 -7.31 17.44
CA GLY A 4 13.24 -6.13 18.13
C GLY A 4 12.61 -5.09 17.21
N VAL A 5 12.41 -5.42 15.93
CA VAL A 5 11.72 -4.57 14.95
C VAL A 5 10.33 -5.11 14.59
N LEU A 6 9.43 -4.28 14.12
CA LEU A 6 8.14 -4.71 13.59
C LEU A 6 8.34 -5.33 12.20
N GLY A 7 8.01 -6.61 12.04
CA GLY A 7 7.95 -7.26 10.74
C GLY A 7 6.67 -6.86 10.00
N SER A 8 6.73 -6.71 8.68
CA SER A 8 5.56 -6.39 7.87
C SER A 8 5.39 -7.41 6.74
N LEU A 9 4.15 -7.89 6.55
CA LEU A 9 3.74 -8.70 5.41
C LEU A 9 3.24 -7.78 4.30
N GLY A 10 3.96 -7.71 3.18
CA GLY A 10 3.45 -7.06 1.97
C GLY A 10 2.40 -7.95 1.31
N ALA A 11 1.13 -7.54 1.36
CA ALA A 11 0.00 -8.39 0.98
C ALA A 11 -0.83 -7.86 -0.19
N ALA A 12 -0.40 -6.77 -0.83
CA ALA A 12 -1.18 -6.08 -1.86
C ALA A 12 -1.58 -6.96 -3.06
N TYR A 13 -0.77 -7.98 -3.39
CA TYR A 13 -1.04 -8.91 -4.50
C TYR A 13 -1.60 -10.26 -4.06
N LEU A 14 -1.88 -10.42 -2.76
CA LEU A 14 -2.39 -11.67 -2.22
C LEU A 14 -3.92 -11.68 -2.18
N SER A 15 -4.53 -12.83 -2.44
CA SER A 15 -5.95 -13.01 -2.16
C SER A 15 -6.22 -12.99 -0.64
N PRO A 16 -7.47 -12.75 -0.22
CA PRO A 16 -7.84 -12.84 1.20
C PRO A 16 -7.38 -14.14 1.87
N GLU A 17 -7.53 -15.28 1.19
CA GLU A 17 -7.13 -16.61 1.69
C GLU A 17 -5.61 -16.74 1.80
N GLN A 18 -4.88 -16.16 0.85
CA GLN A 18 -3.42 -16.14 0.88
C GLN A 18 -2.88 -15.25 2.02
N ILE A 19 -3.56 -14.12 2.30
CA ILE A 19 -3.24 -13.27 3.45
C ILE A 19 -3.43 -14.04 4.76
N GLU A 20 -4.55 -14.75 4.90
CA GLU A 20 -4.84 -15.56 6.09
C GLU A 20 -3.81 -16.67 6.27
N ALA A 21 -3.47 -17.39 5.20
CA ALA A 21 -2.45 -18.44 5.24
C ALA A 21 -1.07 -17.90 5.62
N ALA A 22 -0.65 -16.77 5.04
CA ALA A 22 0.62 -16.14 5.34
C ALA A 22 0.69 -15.64 6.79
N ALA A 23 -0.38 -15.01 7.30
CA ALA A 23 -0.48 -14.58 8.69
C ALA A 23 -0.46 -15.77 9.67
N GLY A 24 -1.12 -16.88 9.33
CA GLY A 24 -1.05 -18.13 10.08
C GLY A 24 0.38 -18.64 10.19
N ALA A 25 1.08 -18.73 9.07
CA ALA A 25 2.49 -19.15 9.03
C ALA A 25 3.44 -18.22 9.80
N ILE A 26 3.14 -16.92 9.90
CA ILE A 26 3.88 -16.00 10.76
C ILE A 26 3.64 -16.34 12.23
N ARG A 27 2.38 -16.54 12.63
CA ARG A 27 1.99 -16.85 14.02
C ARG A 27 2.55 -18.19 14.53
N GLU A 28 2.69 -19.16 13.66
CA GLU A 28 3.38 -20.42 14.01
C GLU A 28 4.85 -20.22 14.37
N ARG A 29 5.49 -19.14 13.91
CA ARG A 29 6.92 -18.84 14.10
C ARG A 29 7.21 -17.84 15.19
N THR A 30 6.21 -17.02 15.56
CA THR A 30 6.40 -15.94 16.54
C THR A 30 5.08 -15.44 17.12
N ASP A 31 5.07 -15.17 18.44
CA ASP A 31 3.96 -14.50 19.13
C ASP A 31 4.12 -12.97 19.11
N ARG A 32 5.18 -12.45 18.47
CA ARG A 32 5.43 -11.01 18.41
C ARG A 32 4.50 -10.31 17.44
N PRO A 33 4.21 -9.01 17.66
CA PRO A 33 3.39 -8.23 16.76
C PRO A 33 4.01 -8.14 15.36
N PHE A 34 3.15 -8.08 14.36
CA PHE A 34 3.53 -7.84 12.96
C PHE A 34 2.52 -6.91 12.31
N ALA A 35 2.92 -6.33 11.18
CA ALA A 35 2.09 -5.50 10.33
C ALA A 35 1.63 -6.27 9.08
N ILE A 36 0.49 -5.86 8.51
CA ILE A 36 0.07 -6.22 7.15
C ILE A 36 -0.02 -4.92 6.34
N ASN A 37 0.56 -4.93 5.13
CA ASN A 37 0.52 -3.79 4.22
C ASN A 37 -0.33 -4.13 3.00
N LEU A 38 -1.25 -3.21 2.64
CA LEU A 38 -2.04 -3.25 1.43
C LEU A 38 -1.81 -2.01 0.57
N PHE A 39 -2.28 -2.06 -0.67
CA PHE A 39 -2.43 -0.88 -1.50
C PHE A 39 -3.86 -0.34 -1.35
N ALA A 40 -4.00 0.96 -1.17
CA ALA A 40 -5.29 1.62 -1.27
C ALA A 40 -5.79 1.56 -2.72
N SER A 41 -7.11 1.51 -2.90
CA SER A 41 -7.68 1.58 -4.24
C SER A 41 -7.35 2.94 -4.85
N VAL A 42 -6.57 2.92 -5.91
CA VAL A 42 -6.49 4.05 -6.84
C VAL A 42 -7.64 3.87 -7.82
N PRO A 43 -8.51 4.88 -8.04
CA PRO A 43 -9.52 4.78 -9.07
C PRO A 43 -8.85 4.36 -10.38
N GLU A 44 -9.27 3.23 -10.95
CA GLU A 44 -8.79 2.82 -12.27
C GLU A 44 -9.07 3.97 -13.25
N GLN A 45 -8.00 4.50 -13.84
CA GLN A 45 -8.12 5.34 -15.01
C GLN A 45 -8.41 4.40 -16.20
N PRO A 46 -9.57 4.44 -16.81
CA PRO A 46 -9.85 3.60 -17.97
C PRO A 46 -8.76 3.85 -19.02
N PHE A 47 -8.06 2.81 -19.43
CA PHE A 47 -7.14 2.94 -20.56
C PHE A 47 -7.97 3.04 -21.84
N ASP A 48 -8.10 4.24 -22.36
CA ASP A 48 -8.80 4.56 -23.62
C ASP A 48 -7.86 4.56 -24.83
N GLY A 49 -6.58 4.26 -24.61
CA GLY A 49 -5.55 4.21 -25.63
C GLY A 49 -5.55 2.92 -26.45
N ASP A 50 -4.89 2.97 -27.62
CA ASP A 50 -4.64 1.81 -28.45
C ASP A 50 -3.46 0.97 -27.91
N ALA A 51 -3.76 -0.21 -27.40
CA ALA A 51 -2.75 -1.16 -26.89
C ALA A 51 -2.07 -1.99 -28.00
N SER A 52 -2.51 -1.88 -29.27
CA SER A 52 -2.07 -2.76 -30.36
C SER A 52 -0.55 -2.78 -30.53
N ARG A 53 0.07 -1.60 -30.51
CA ARG A 53 1.55 -1.46 -30.64
C ARG A 53 2.30 -2.19 -29.55
N MET A 54 1.81 -2.17 -28.30
CA MET A 54 2.43 -2.88 -27.19
C MET A 54 2.20 -4.38 -27.32
N LEU A 55 1.00 -4.80 -27.69
CA LEU A 55 0.68 -6.22 -27.91
C LEU A 55 1.51 -6.80 -29.06
N ASP A 56 1.71 -6.06 -30.16
CA ASP A 56 2.60 -6.46 -31.27
C ASP A 56 4.05 -6.62 -30.81
N LEU A 57 4.54 -5.71 -29.96
CA LEU A 57 5.88 -5.83 -29.38
C LEU A 57 5.99 -7.09 -28.49
N LEU A 58 5.03 -7.28 -27.61
CA LEU A 58 4.99 -8.44 -26.71
C LEU A 58 4.84 -9.77 -27.48
N ALA A 59 4.08 -9.78 -28.58
CA ALA A 59 3.90 -10.98 -29.41
C ALA A 59 5.23 -11.55 -29.93
N ARG A 60 6.20 -10.69 -30.24
CA ARG A 60 7.56 -11.12 -30.68
C ARG A 60 8.27 -11.90 -29.58
N TYR A 61 8.20 -11.43 -28.32
CA TYR A 61 8.81 -12.12 -27.19
C TYR A 61 8.05 -13.39 -26.83
N HIS A 62 6.71 -13.35 -26.87
CA HIS A 62 5.89 -14.54 -26.66
C HIS A 62 6.23 -15.65 -27.68
N ALA A 63 6.39 -15.30 -28.96
CA ALA A 63 6.78 -16.25 -29.99
C ALA A 63 8.18 -16.88 -29.72
N GLN A 64 9.16 -16.07 -29.28
CA GLN A 64 10.49 -16.56 -28.92
C GLN A 64 10.47 -17.53 -27.72
N LEU A 65 9.54 -17.34 -26.80
CA LEU A 65 9.39 -18.15 -25.60
C LEU A 65 8.38 -19.32 -25.77
N GLY A 66 7.80 -19.46 -26.95
CA GLY A 66 6.77 -20.49 -27.21
C GLY A 66 5.47 -20.26 -26.42
N LEU A 67 5.18 -19.02 -26.04
CA LEU A 67 3.97 -18.63 -25.31
C LEU A 67 2.83 -18.29 -26.28
N PRO A 68 1.56 -18.40 -25.86
CA PRO A 68 0.41 -17.91 -26.63
C PRO A 68 0.53 -16.41 -26.94
N ALA A 69 -0.11 -15.96 -28.02
CA ALA A 69 -0.15 -14.52 -28.33
C ALA A 69 -0.72 -13.73 -27.15
N PRO A 70 -0.13 -12.56 -26.81
CA PRO A 70 -0.61 -11.75 -25.72
C PRO A 70 -1.97 -11.14 -26.08
N VAL A 71 -2.83 -11.05 -25.07
CA VAL A 71 -4.13 -10.34 -25.17
C VAL A 71 -4.17 -9.23 -24.14
N ALA A 72 -4.90 -8.15 -24.46
CA ALA A 72 -5.12 -7.10 -23.47
C ALA A 72 -5.88 -7.67 -22.27
N PRO A 73 -5.43 -7.41 -21.04
CA PRO A 73 -6.15 -7.87 -19.85
C PRO A 73 -7.53 -7.20 -19.81
N GLY A 74 -8.54 -7.98 -19.46
CA GLY A 74 -9.87 -7.44 -19.14
C GLY A 74 -9.86 -6.72 -17.78
N PRO A 75 -10.97 -6.01 -17.46
CA PRO A 75 -11.15 -5.41 -16.14
C PRO A 75 -10.96 -6.45 -15.03
N GLN A 76 -10.18 -6.11 -14.03
CA GLN A 76 -9.99 -6.95 -12.86
C GLN A 76 -10.85 -6.44 -11.71
N PRO A 77 -11.51 -7.29 -10.93
CA PRO A 77 -12.22 -6.87 -9.74
C PRO A 77 -11.24 -6.28 -8.74
N ASP A 78 -11.64 -5.20 -8.05
CA ASP A 78 -10.84 -4.61 -6.97
C ASP A 78 -10.69 -5.63 -5.82
N PRO A 79 -9.48 -6.08 -5.48
CA PRO A 79 -9.29 -7.03 -4.40
C PRO A 79 -9.39 -6.40 -3.01
N LEU A 80 -9.28 -5.07 -2.91
CA LEU A 80 -9.12 -4.36 -1.64
C LEU A 80 -10.25 -4.61 -0.64
N PRO A 81 -11.54 -4.63 -1.00
CA PRO A 81 -12.60 -4.90 -0.04
C PRO A 81 -12.43 -6.26 0.67
N GLY A 82 -12.14 -7.31 -0.08
CA GLY A 82 -11.88 -8.64 0.46
C GLY A 82 -10.61 -8.71 1.31
N GLN A 83 -9.56 -8.01 0.91
CA GLN A 83 -8.30 -7.92 1.64
C GLN A 83 -8.48 -7.18 2.98
N ILE A 84 -9.25 -6.08 3.01
CA ILE A 84 -9.58 -5.36 4.26
C ILE A 84 -10.32 -6.30 5.22
N GLU A 85 -11.32 -7.05 4.75
CA GLU A 85 -12.03 -8.00 5.60
C GLU A 85 -11.09 -9.08 6.19
N ALA A 86 -10.12 -9.57 5.42
CA ALA A 86 -9.11 -10.49 5.92
C ALA A 86 -8.23 -9.84 7.01
N VAL A 87 -7.77 -8.60 6.81
CA VAL A 87 -6.99 -7.85 7.81
C VAL A 87 -7.79 -7.68 9.10
N LEU A 88 -9.05 -7.27 9.01
CA LEU A 88 -9.92 -7.07 10.18
C LEU A 88 -10.17 -8.37 10.96
N ARG A 89 -10.34 -9.51 10.26
CA ARG A 89 -10.44 -10.83 10.91
C ARG A 89 -9.15 -11.24 11.60
N LEU A 90 -8.02 -11.00 10.95
CA LEU A 90 -6.69 -11.38 11.45
C LEU A 90 -6.21 -10.52 12.60
N ARG A 91 -6.66 -9.29 12.73
CA ARG A 91 -6.27 -8.33 13.77
C ARG A 91 -4.73 -8.27 13.94
N PRO A 92 -3.96 -7.85 12.91
CA PRO A 92 -2.54 -7.58 13.08
C PRO A 92 -2.35 -6.43 14.06
N ALA A 93 -1.15 -6.29 14.63
CA ALA A 93 -0.86 -5.14 15.49
C ALA A 93 -0.91 -3.81 14.72
N VAL A 94 -0.50 -3.84 13.43
CA VAL A 94 -0.50 -2.68 12.56
C VAL A 94 -1.07 -3.07 11.19
N PHE A 95 -1.93 -2.21 10.66
CA PHE A 95 -2.37 -2.21 9.28
C PHE A 95 -1.78 -0.99 8.58
N SER A 96 -0.87 -1.18 7.64
CA SER A 96 -0.31 -0.09 6.85
C SER A 96 -0.78 -0.12 5.41
N PHE A 97 -0.78 1.05 4.75
CA PHE A 97 -1.20 1.15 3.37
C PHE A 97 -0.47 2.25 2.60
N THR A 98 -0.47 2.11 1.28
CA THR A 98 0.21 3.00 0.32
C THR A 98 -0.72 3.28 -0.86
N PHE A 99 -0.48 4.35 -1.61
CA PHE A 99 -1.21 4.80 -2.81
C PHE A 99 -2.60 5.38 -2.57
N GLY A 100 -2.87 5.92 -1.40
CA GLY A 100 -4.15 6.57 -1.20
C GLY A 100 -4.65 6.52 0.23
N ARG A 101 -5.96 6.61 0.34
CA ARG A 101 -6.70 6.67 1.58
C ARG A 101 -7.55 5.40 1.72
N MET A 102 -7.69 4.92 2.95
CA MET A 102 -8.60 3.80 3.23
C MET A 102 -10.04 4.29 3.42
N PRO A 103 -11.04 3.46 3.12
CA PRO A 103 -12.42 3.76 3.46
C PRO A 103 -12.57 4.11 4.95
N ALA A 104 -13.33 5.15 5.27
CA ALA A 104 -13.50 5.64 6.63
C ALA A 104 -14.08 4.58 7.59
N ASP A 105 -14.98 3.73 7.10
CA ASP A 105 -15.53 2.61 7.86
C ASP A 105 -14.47 1.54 8.17
N ALA A 106 -13.54 1.28 7.26
CA ALA A 106 -12.43 0.36 7.50
C ALA A 106 -11.50 0.88 8.61
N LEU A 107 -11.15 2.19 8.58
CA LEU A 107 -10.36 2.82 9.64
C LEU A 107 -11.08 2.82 10.98
N ALA A 108 -12.39 3.08 10.99
CA ALA A 108 -13.21 3.01 12.21
C ALA A 108 -13.19 1.60 12.82
N ARG A 109 -13.37 0.57 12.00
CA ARG A 109 -13.30 -0.83 12.44
C ARG A 109 -11.91 -1.23 12.93
N CYS A 110 -10.85 -0.73 12.30
CA CYS A 110 -9.48 -0.94 12.81
C CYS A 110 -9.34 -0.39 14.22
N ARG A 111 -9.81 0.84 14.46
CA ARG A 111 -9.78 1.49 15.79
C ARG A 111 -10.58 0.69 16.83
N GLU A 112 -11.78 0.22 16.51
CA GLU A 112 -12.61 -0.62 17.40
C GLU A 112 -11.92 -1.93 17.76
N LEU A 113 -11.14 -2.50 16.84
CA LEU A 113 -10.42 -3.75 17.02
C LEU A 113 -9.02 -3.58 17.63
N GLY A 114 -8.59 -2.34 17.92
CA GLY A 114 -7.27 -2.04 18.45
C GLY A 114 -6.12 -2.26 17.45
N ILE A 115 -6.42 -2.19 16.15
CA ILE A 115 -5.43 -2.27 15.07
C ILE A 115 -4.91 -0.87 14.80
N LEU A 116 -3.62 -0.62 14.98
CA LEU A 116 -2.99 0.65 14.63
C LEU A 116 -2.91 0.80 13.10
N THR A 117 -3.25 1.98 12.60
CA THR A 117 -3.26 2.27 11.17
C THR A 117 -2.13 3.20 10.78
N VAL A 118 -1.44 2.91 9.67
CA VAL A 118 -0.31 3.68 9.18
C VAL A 118 -0.46 3.94 7.68
N GLY A 119 -0.58 5.22 7.29
CA GLY A 119 -0.63 5.61 5.88
C GLY A 119 0.72 6.10 5.36
N THR A 120 0.97 5.98 4.06
CA THR A 120 2.17 6.50 3.41
C THR A 120 1.87 7.82 2.72
N ALA A 121 2.67 8.85 2.99
CA ALA A 121 2.61 10.18 2.39
C ALA A 121 3.94 10.55 1.74
N THR A 122 3.88 11.20 0.60
CA THR A 122 5.04 11.70 -0.14
C THR A 122 5.15 13.23 -0.10
N THR A 123 4.09 13.87 0.40
CA THR A 123 4.01 15.33 0.58
C THR A 123 3.36 15.66 1.93
N VAL A 124 3.55 16.90 2.37
CA VAL A 124 2.89 17.43 3.59
C VAL A 124 1.36 17.37 3.46
N ARG A 125 0.81 17.71 2.28
CA ARG A 125 -0.63 17.68 2.04
C ARG A 125 -1.21 16.27 2.21
N GLU A 126 -0.51 15.26 1.73
CA GLU A 126 -0.90 13.86 1.89
C GLU A 126 -0.87 13.44 3.36
N ALA A 127 0.18 13.83 4.11
CA ALA A 127 0.28 13.53 5.53
C ALA A 127 -0.87 14.14 6.34
N VAL A 128 -1.19 15.40 6.10
CA VAL A 128 -2.33 16.09 6.73
C VAL A 128 -3.66 15.42 6.37
N ALA A 129 -3.84 15.00 5.11
CA ALA A 129 -5.06 14.30 4.70
C ALA A 129 -5.22 12.96 5.41
N LEU A 130 -4.13 12.20 5.58
CA LEU A 130 -4.13 10.93 6.32
C LEU A 130 -4.43 11.14 7.81
N GLU A 131 -3.86 12.16 8.44
CA GLU A 131 -4.18 12.52 9.84
C GLU A 131 -5.67 12.87 9.99
N GLN A 132 -6.22 13.64 9.04
CA GLN A 132 -7.65 13.99 9.04
C GLN A 132 -8.57 12.76 8.88
N ASP A 133 -8.11 11.72 8.19
CA ASP A 133 -8.80 10.43 8.12
C ASP A 133 -8.73 9.65 9.44
N GLY A 134 -7.83 10.05 10.33
CA GLY A 134 -7.67 9.46 11.65
C GLY A 134 -6.77 8.23 11.67
N VAL A 135 -5.71 8.20 10.84
CA VAL A 135 -4.65 7.19 10.98
C VAL A 135 -3.82 7.47 12.24
N ASP A 136 -3.21 6.43 12.79
CA ASP A 136 -2.44 6.52 14.04
C ASP A 136 -1.00 6.98 13.83
N ALA A 137 -0.46 6.81 12.62
CA ALA A 137 0.87 7.28 12.24
C ALA A 137 0.99 7.45 10.72
N VAL A 138 2.00 8.19 10.27
CA VAL A 138 2.28 8.41 8.86
C VAL A 138 3.74 8.04 8.52
N VAL A 139 3.93 7.36 7.40
CA VAL A 139 5.25 7.19 6.78
C VAL A 139 5.49 8.37 5.85
N ALA A 140 6.52 9.17 6.13
CA ALA A 140 7.02 10.21 5.22
C ALA A 140 8.01 9.58 4.25
N GLN A 141 7.54 9.24 3.05
CA GLN A 141 8.34 8.60 2.02
C GLN A 141 9.11 9.64 1.21
N GLY A 142 10.42 9.70 1.42
CA GLY A 142 11.33 10.54 0.63
C GLY A 142 11.52 10.05 -0.80
N ALA A 143 12.06 10.90 -1.66
CA ALA A 143 12.34 10.56 -3.07
C ALA A 143 13.41 9.46 -3.21
N GLU A 144 14.25 9.29 -2.20
CA GLU A 144 15.31 8.28 -2.14
C GLU A 144 14.82 6.89 -1.74
N ALA A 145 13.57 6.79 -1.23
CA ALA A 145 13.01 5.52 -0.80
C ALA A 145 12.91 4.52 -1.96
N GLY A 146 13.27 3.27 -1.68
CA GLY A 146 13.13 2.20 -2.66
C GLY A 146 11.67 1.77 -2.86
N GLY A 147 11.41 1.03 -3.94
CA GLY A 147 10.09 0.54 -4.28
C GLY A 147 9.22 1.58 -4.99
N HIS A 148 7.91 1.41 -4.90
CA HIS A 148 6.96 2.31 -5.56
C HIS A 148 6.85 3.65 -4.84
N ARG A 149 6.70 4.72 -5.62
CA ARG A 149 6.36 6.04 -5.09
C ARG A 149 4.90 6.09 -4.68
N GLY A 150 4.62 6.36 -3.41
CA GLY A 150 3.29 6.26 -2.80
C GLY A 150 2.38 7.48 -2.99
N THR A 151 2.69 8.39 -3.90
CA THR A 151 1.94 9.63 -4.16
C THR A 151 0.47 9.36 -4.54
N PHE A 152 -0.45 10.16 -4.00
CA PHE A 152 -1.88 9.99 -4.27
C PHE A 152 -2.71 11.29 -4.39
N LEU A 153 -2.23 12.43 -3.89
CA LEU A 153 -2.92 13.73 -4.01
C LEU A 153 -2.22 14.69 -4.96
N ASP A 154 -0.92 14.57 -5.08
CA ASP A 154 -0.11 15.46 -5.89
C ASP A 154 0.41 14.76 -7.15
N ASP A 155 0.90 15.53 -8.13
CA ASP A 155 1.57 14.97 -9.29
C ASP A 155 2.89 14.31 -8.89
N PHE A 156 3.26 13.25 -9.60
CA PHE A 156 4.49 12.53 -9.35
C PHE A 156 5.72 13.45 -9.26
N GLU A 157 5.87 14.38 -10.21
CA GLU A 157 7.03 15.29 -10.27
C GLU A 157 7.11 16.22 -9.06
N HIS A 158 5.96 16.73 -8.58
CA HIS A 158 5.90 17.62 -7.41
C HIS A 158 6.04 16.88 -6.08
N SER A 159 5.94 15.55 -6.09
CA SER A 159 6.10 14.72 -4.90
C SER A 159 7.54 14.26 -4.65
N LEU A 160 8.48 14.53 -5.55
CA LEU A 160 9.88 14.10 -5.46
C LEU A 160 10.67 14.95 -4.46
N ILE A 161 10.28 14.89 -3.19
CA ILE A 161 10.91 15.62 -2.09
C ILE A 161 11.86 14.66 -1.35
N GLY A 162 13.11 15.06 -1.17
CA GLY A 162 14.10 14.25 -0.44
C GLY A 162 13.74 14.09 1.03
N THR A 163 14.06 12.94 1.62
CA THR A 163 13.70 12.55 3.01
C THR A 163 14.12 13.62 4.03
N MET A 164 15.32 14.17 3.92
CA MET A 164 15.83 15.19 4.85
C MET A 164 15.03 16.49 4.83
N ALA A 165 14.40 16.81 3.70
CA ALA A 165 13.52 17.98 3.57
C ALA A 165 12.08 17.66 3.92
N LEU A 166 11.58 16.46 3.58
CA LEU A 166 10.19 16.05 3.78
C LEU A 166 9.86 15.84 5.25
N VAL A 167 10.68 15.04 5.95
CA VAL A 167 10.38 14.60 7.33
C VAL A 167 10.14 15.74 8.29
N PRO A 168 10.99 16.78 8.40
CA PRO A 168 10.73 17.89 9.31
C PRO A 168 9.45 18.66 8.94
N GLN A 169 9.18 18.86 7.65
CA GLN A 169 7.96 19.57 7.22
C GLN A 169 6.69 18.77 7.56
N VAL A 170 6.72 17.45 7.42
CA VAL A 170 5.60 16.59 7.83
C VAL A 170 5.46 16.63 9.36
N ALA A 171 6.56 16.50 10.11
CA ALA A 171 6.53 16.51 11.57
C ALA A 171 6.02 17.84 12.16
N ASP A 172 6.25 18.96 11.47
CA ASP A 172 5.70 20.27 11.88
C ASP A 172 4.22 20.42 11.53
N ALA A 173 3.71 19.66 10.57
CA ALA A 173 2.35 19.81 10.03
C ALA A 173 1.32 18.84 10.63
N VAL A 174 1.76 17.72 11.23
CA VAL A 174 0.87 16.72 11.84
C VAL A 174 1.22 16.50 13.31
N SER A 175 0.24 16.04 14.09
CA SER A 175 0.42 15.72 15.52
C SER A 175 0.66 14.22 15.78
N ILE A 176 0.42 13.38 14.79
CA ILE A 176 0.64 11.93 14.85
C ILE A 176 2.10 11.58 14.61
N PRO A 177 2.58 10.40 15.08
CA PRO A 177 3.95 9.95 14.83
C PRO A 177 4.32 9.89 13.35
N VAL A 178 5.54 10.34 13.03
CA VAL A 178 6.11 10.33 11.66
C VAL A 178 7.24 9.31 11.59
N ILE A 179 7.16 8.42 10.61
CA ILE A 179 8.16 7.39 10.30
C ILE A 179 8.90 7.82 9.03
N ALA A 180 10.20 8.04 9.12
CA ALA A 180 11.02 8.38 7.95
C ALA A 180 11.28 7.13 7.07
N SER A 181 11.15 7.29 5.74
CA SER A 181 11.40 6.23 4.77
C SER A 181 12.09 6.76 3.51
#